data_d5db3d4e30e9734d3f0e2d1322e2ce44
#
_entry.id   d5db3d4e30e9734d3f0e2d1322e2ce44
#
_cell.length_a   1.000
_cell.length_b   1.000
_cell.length_c   1.000
_cell.angle_alpha   90.00
_cell.angle_beta   90.00
_cell.angle_gamma   90.00
#
_symmetry.space_group_name_H-M   'P 1'
#
loop_
_entity.id
_entity.type
_entity.pdbx_description
1 polymer ?
#
loop_
_entity_poly.entity_id
_entity_poly.type
_entity_poly.pdbx_seq_one_letter_code
_entity_poly.pdbx_strand_id
1 'polypeptide(L)'
;MYDLVIRNAQIVDGTGAPAYRGSIAVEGDVIQAVGDVSGSAQRTIDADGRVVSPGFIDPHTHMDLFVKFYPTGLPVVNYGVTTVVIGDCGASVAPVPQDQASLDILVTYLRRVLDKYVDPDAFEWTTFGDYLDYLEGKVGINLAALMPHSPTRLVVMGEESMQRAATPDELRAMVDLVGEGWDAGAVGFSTSPLGGPLIHANTPSAFADVNEMVMLARSVIDKGGLYQVNAASTILDSESMLSTVAAQVGGTYIMNEWRQYTADDAGVVADMQSRLQELTTRGRNAYGVVIPYQHVSRCGATDFLPLVGLDEWQALPQDPTAFAHSLRDPDRRARFATATASHGPARRWASCVVREVGDPADQRFEGRTVLDAASSTGQSPLDFALDLLARNPESARFVCWGHRANGDPALLADMIQSPRSVIGTDAGAHTEAFFFYGAPAKLLGHWSREKELLTLEAAVHKLTGLPAQVLGINRGVLQQGRPADLVMFDPATIGDGMTGELPPDTIDTHELERAGDGIDLVVVNGAVAVEAGSVTGEATGKVRRWEL
;
A
#
# COMPACT_ATOMS: atom_id res chain seq x y z
N MET A 1 4.86 -16.30 36.47
CA MET A 1 6.19 -16.04 35.86
C MET A 1 5.90 -15.67 34.42
N TYR A 2 6.29 -14.50 33.98
CA TYR A 2 6.02 -14.01 32.63
C TYR A 2 6.89 -14.75 31.59
N ASP A 3 6.46 -14.79 30.34
CA ASP A 3 7.30 -15.32 29.25
C ASP A 3 8.36 -14.32 28.83
N LEU A 4 7.97 -13.05 28.66
CA LEU A 4 8.87 -11.95 28.30
C LEU A 4 8.63 -10.73 29.19
N VAL A 5 9.72 -10.09 29.65
CA VAL A 5 9.68 -8.76 30.25
C VAL A 5 10.68 -7.86 29.55
N ILE A 6 10.20 -6.69 29.07
CA ILE A 6 11.06 -5.62 28.55
C ILE A 6 11.15 -4.54 29.65
N ARG A 7 12.38 -4.24 30.11
CA ARG A 7 12.64 -3.32 31.20
C ARG A 7 13.29 -2.03 30.71
N ASN A 8 13.23 -0.98 31.54
CA ASN A 8 13.90 0.29 31.31
C ASN A 8 13.52 0.96 29.97
N ALA A 9 12.28 0.76 29.50
CA ALA A 9 11.78 1.31 28.26
C ALA A 9 11.29 2.74 28.41
N GLN A 10 11.39 3.51 27.33
CA GLN A 10 10.56 4.69 27.10
C GLN A 10 9.28 4.20 26.41
N ILE A 11 8.16 4.15 27.12
CA ILE A 11 6.89 3.64 26.62
C ILE A 11 6.17 4.75 25.87
N VAL A 12 5.83 4.47 24.59
CA VAL A 12 4.93 5.26 23.76
C VAL A 12 3.73 4.37 23.43
N ASP A 13 2.66 4.52 24.18
CA ASP A 13 1.60 3.52 24.30
C ASP A 13 0.62 3.41 23.12
N GLY A 14 0.79 4.23 22.07
CA GLY A 14 -0.06 4.24 20.88
C GLY A 14 -1.32 5.11 21.00
N THR A 15 -1.59 5.71 22.17
CA THR A 15 -2.77 6.60 22.36
C THR A 15 -2.52 8.03 21.90
N GLY A 16 -1.26 8.41 21.66
CA GLY A 16 -0.83 9.79 21.43
C GLY A 16 -0.54 10.57 22.72
N ALA A 17 -0.66 9.94 23.88
CA ALA A 17 -0.28 10.51 25.18
C ALA A 17 1.26 10.62 25.30
N PRO A 18 1.79 11.53 26.14
CA PRO A 18 3.23 11.69 26.35
C PRO A 18 3.90 10.40 26.79
N ALA A 19 5.11 10.15 26.26
CA ALA A 19 5.93 9.01 26.62
C ALA A 19 6.30 9.01 28.10
N TYR A 20 6.45 7.82 28.70
CA TYR A 20 6.85 7.63 30.08
C TYR A 20 7.80 6.45 30.24
N ARG A 21 8.58 6.43 31.31
CA ARG A 21 9.47 5.30 31.62
C ARG A 21 8.71 4.16 32.30
N GLY A 22 8.99 2.94 31.88
CA GLY A 22 8.34 1.77 32.43
C GLY A 22 8.90 0.45 31.89
N SER A 23 8.17 -0.60 32.18
CA SER A 23 8.44 -1.96 31.70
C SER A 23 7.16 -2.58 31.16
N ILE A 24 7.28 -3.62 30.33
CA ILE A 24 6.16 -4.37 29.79
C ILE A 24 6.36 -5.85 30.10
N ALA A 25 5.31 -6.51 30.59
CA ALA A 25 5.30 -7.95 30.84
C ALA A 25 4.29 -8.64 29.90
N VAL A 26 4.72 -9.75 29.31
CA VAL A 26 3.94 -10.58 28.38
C VAL A 26 3.84 -12.00 28.90
N GLU A 27 2.66 -12.61 28.80
CA GLU A 27 2.40 -14.01 29.07
C GLU A 27 1.48 -14.56 27.98
N GLY A 28 1.91 -15.61 27.29
CA GLY A 28 1.27 -16.06 26.06
C GLY A 28 1.26 -14.98 25.00
N ASP A 29 0.09 -14.70 24.43
CA ASP A 29 -0.11 -13.68 23.40
C ASP A 29 -0.62 -12.32 23.94
N VAL A 30 -0.61 -12.12 25.28
CA VAL A 30 -1.27 -10.99 25.94
C VAL A 30 -0.28 -10.16 26.78
N ILE A 31 -0.46 -8.84 26.75
CA ILE A 31 0.20 -7.90 27.66
C ILE A 31 -0.41 -8.06 29.07
N GLN A 32 0.37 -8.51 30.03
CA GLN A 32 -0.08 -8.71 31.40
C GLN A 32 0.08 -7.48 32.28
N ALA A 33 1.10 -6.66 32.02
CA ALA A 33 1.31 -5.43 32.76
C ALA A 33 2.13 -4.42 31.93
N VAL A 34 1.87 -3.11 32.18
CA VAL A 34 2.61 -1.98 31.61
C VAL A 34 2.91 -0.98 32.72
N GLY A 35 4.11 -0.44 32.77
CA GLY A 35 4.57 0.52 33.79
C GLY A 35 5.46 -0.14 34.83
N ASP A 36 5.04 -0.20 36.09
CA ASP A 36 5.78 -0.87 37.15
C ASP A 36 5.54 -2.39 37.06
N VAL A 37 6.53 -3.13 36.57
CA VAL A 37 6.46 -4.57 36.43
C VAL A 37 7.35 -5.23 37.48
N SER A 38 6.73 -6.03 38.36
CA SER A 38 7.41 -6.87 39.35
C SER A 38 7.24 -8.35 38.98
N GLY A 39 8.22 -9.17 39.35
CA GLY A 39 8.19 -10.62 39.11
C GLY A 39 9.31 -11.11 38.18
N SER A 40 9.42 -12.43 38.08
CA SER A 40 10.37 -13.09 37.20
C SER A 40 9.79 -13.38 35.84
N ALA A 41 10.64 -13.45 34.82
CA ALA A 41 10.28 -13.84 33.47
C ALA A 41 11.22 -14.98 32.99
N GLN A 42 10.76 -15.74 31.98
CA GLN A 42 11.60 -16.69 31.27
C GLN A 42 12.70 -15.96 30.50
N ARG A 43 12.31 -14.82 29.87
CA ARG A 43 13.21 -13.95 29.15
C ARG A 43 13.05 -12.49 29.62
N THR A 44 14.17 -11.83 29.86
CA THR A 44 14.20 -10.40 30.18
C THR A 44 15.08 -9.66 29.17
N ILE A 45 14.56 -8.60 28.58
CA ILE A 45 15.28 -7.69 27.68
C ILE A 45 15.39 -6.33 28.36
N ASP A 46 16.59 -5.76 28.39
CA ASP A 46 16.80 -4.38 28.83
C ASP A 46 16.70 -3.46 27.60
N ALA A 47 15.72 -2.59 27.57
CA ALA A 47 15.54 -1.63 26.49
C ALA A 47 16.59 -0.52 26.49
N ASP A 48 17.31 -0.33 27.60
CA ASP A 48 18.36 0.69 27.75
C ASP A 48 17.88 2.09 27.32
N GLY A 49 16.63 2.43 27.68
CA GLY A 49 16.00 3.70 27.34
C GLY A 49 15.44 3.81 25.92
N ARG A 50 15.50 2.75 25.10
CA ARG A 50 14.86 2.71 23.79
C ARG A 50 13.35 2.81 23.91
N VAL A 51 12.72 3.23 22.82
CA VAL A 51 11.27 3.29 22.73
C VAL A 51 10.69 1.87 22.59
N VAL A 52 9.65 1.60 23.38
CA VAL A 52 8.75 0.45 23.13
C VAL A 52 7.36 0.99 22.83
N SER A 53 6.86 0.63 21.67
CA SER A 53 5.53 1.00 21.16
C SER A 53 4.71 -0.24 20.83
N PRO A 54 3.39 -0.11 20.57
CA PRO A 54 2.63 -1.16 19.91
C PRO A 54 3.26 -1.48 18.56
N GLY A 55 3.05 -2.72 18.08
CA GLY A 55 3.37 -3.09 16.71
C GLY A 55 2.64 -2.21 15.70
N PHE A 56 3.32 -1.86 14.61
CA PHE A 56 2.74 -0.99 13.59
C PHE A 56 1.68 -1.74 12.79
N ILE A 57 0.65 -1.00 12.37
CA ILE A 57 -0.48 -1.49 11.61
C ILE A 57 -0.49 -0.80 10.26
N ASP A 58 -0.41 -1.57 9.20
CA ASP A 58 -0.47 -1.09 7.83
C ASP A 58 -1.88 -1.26 7.27
N PRO A 59 -2.63 -0.17 7.07
CA PRO A 59 -4.02 -0.22 6.63
C PRO A 59 -4.20 -0.40 5.13
N HIS A 60 -3.11 -0.52 4.37
CA HIS A 60 -3.17 -0.69 2.92
C HIS A 60 -1.99 -1.50 2.38
N THR A 61 -2.27 -2.75 2.02
CA THR A 61 -1.29 -3.64 1.38
C THR A 61 -1.93 -4.53 0.31
N HIS A 62 -1.08 -5.13 -0.50
CA HIS A 62 -1.42 -6.16 -1.46
C HIS A 62 -0.63 -7.45 -1.18
N MET A 63 -0.44 -7.76 0.09
CA MET A 63 0.30 -8.93 0.53
C MET A 63 -0.49 -10.25 0.40
N ASP A 64 -1.64 -10.25 -0.25
CA ASP A 64 -2.57 -11.36 -0.39
C ASP A 64 -1.91 -12.68 -0.81
N LEU A 65 -1.15 -12.66 -1.90
CA LEU A 65 -0.41 -13.85 -2.35
C LEU A 65 1.01 -13.88 -1.77
N PHE A 66 1.54 -12.70 -1.45
CA PHE A 66 2.92 -12.55 -1.00
C PHE A 66 3.19 -13.30 0.32
N VAL A 67 2.23 -13.27 1.26
CA VAL A 67 2.34 -14.00 2.54
C VAL A 67 2.37 -15.53 2.39
N LYS A 68 1.94 -16.08 1.26
CA LYS A 68 2.11 -17.51 0.97
C LYS A 68 3.58 -17.85 0.69
N PHE A 69 4.31 -16.97 0.01
CA PHE A 69 5.73 -17.18 -0.34
C PHE A 69 6.68 -16.67 0.75
N TYR A 70 6.27 -15.62 1.46
CA TYR A 70 7.03 -15.01 2.57
C TYR A 70 6.17 -14.98 3.85
N PRO A 71 5.90 -16.17 4.43
CA PRO A 71 4.95 -16.29 5.53
C PRO A 71 5.38 -15.56 6.81
N THR A 72 6.65 -15.25 6.97
CA THR A 72 7.16 -14.46 8.10
C THR A 72 6.69 -13.00 8.08
N GLY A 73 6.09 -12.54 6.97
CA GLY A 73 5.68 -11.15 6.79
C GLY A 73 6.79 -10.22 6.29
N LEU A 74 7.87 -10.80 5.73
CA LEU A 74 8.87 -9.98 5.03
C LEU A 74 8.23 -9.25 3.83
N PRO A 75 8.72 -8.05 3.50
CA PRO A 75 9.74 -7.30 4.21
C PRO A 75 9.19 -6.40 5.33
N VAL A 76 7.86 -6.26 5.45
CA VAL A 76 7.23 -5.24 6.33
C VAL A 76 7.51 -5.48 7.82
N VAL A 77 7.65 -6.75 8.24
CA VAL A 77 7.95 -7.09 9.64
C VAL A 77 9.29 -6.52 10.10
N ASN A 78 10.28 -6.41 9.19
CA ASN A 78 11.58 -5.82 9.47
C ASN A 78 11.51 -4.31 9.73
N TYR A 79 10.40 -3.67 9.38
CA TYR A 79 10.12 -2.27 9.65
C TYR A 79 9.11 -2.06 10.79
N GLY A 80 8.88 -3.12 11.60
CA GLY A 80 8.03 -3.06 12.79
C GLY A 80 6.54 -3.27 12.53
N VAL A 81 6.13 -3.61 11.30
CA VAL A 81 4.73 -3.91 10.99
C VAL A 81 4.38 -5.30 11.52
N THR A 82 3.39 -5.36 12.39
CA THR A 82 2.88 -6.61 13.00
C THR A 82 1.51 -6.98 12.48
N THR A 83 0.82 -6.05 11.84
CA THR A 83 -0.53 -6.24 11.29
C THR A 83 -0.64 -5.54 9.95
N VAL A 84 -1.14 -6.24 8.92
CA VAL A 84 -1.42 -5.68 7.61
C VAL A 84 -2.88 -5.90 7.22
N VAL A 85 -3.41 -4.97 6.41
CA VAL A 85 -4.69 -5.17 5.72
C VAL A 85 -4.39 -5.77 4.35
N ILE A 86 -5.18 -6.78 3.95
CA ILE A 86 -5.14 -7.43 2.63
C ILE A 86 -6.50 -7.37 1.96
N GLY A 87 -6.56 -7.61 0.67
CA GLY A 87 -7.79 -7.49 -0.12
C GLY A 87 -8.12 -6.05 -0.50
N ASP A 88 -7.15 -5.15 -0.47
CA ASP A 88 -7.32 -3.74 -0.82
C ASP A 88 -7.65 -3.52 -2.29
N CYS A 89 -8.14 -2.34 -2.64
CA CYS A 89 -8.45 -1.90 -4.00
C CYS A 89 -9.45 -2.80 -4.76
N GLY A 90 -10.25 -3.60 -4.06
CA GLY A 90 -11.14 -4.58 -4.67
C GLY A 90 -10.42 -5.74 -5.36
N ALA A 91 -9.15 -5.94 -5.01
CA ALA A 91 -8.25 -6.93 -5.58
C ALA A 91 -7.81 -7.94 -4.51
N SER A 92 -7.99 -9.22 -4.77
CA SER A 92 -7.46 -10.30 -3.92
C SER A 92 -7.45 -11.62 -4.70
N VAL A 93 -6.79 -12.61 -4.13
CA VAL A 93 -6.69 -13.98 -4.65
C VAL A 93 -7.87 -14.87 -4.25
N ALA A 94 -8.87 -14.33 -3.57
CA ALA A 94 -10.09 -15.03 -3.14
C ALA A 94 -11.29 -14.07 -3.10
N PRO A 95 -12.52 -14.55 -3.40
CA PRO A 95 -12.87 -15.90 -3.87
C PRO A 95 -12.38 -16.18 -5.30
N VAL A 96 -12.22 -17.46 -5.65
CA VAL A 96 -11.71 -17.90 -6.96
C VAL A 96 -12.88 -18.36 -7.85
N PRO A 97 -13.09 -17.77 -9.05
CA PRO A 97 -14.09 -18.25 -9.99
C PRO A 97 -13.75 -19.66 -10.49
N GLN A 98 -14.79 -20.49 -10.72
CA GLN A 98 -14.61 -21.89 -11.06
C GLN A 98 -14.58 -22.17 -12.57
N ASP A 99 -15.01 -21.24 -13.40
CA ASP A 99 -14.88 -21.33 -14.84
C ASP A 99 -13.55 -20.72 -15.32
N GLN A 100 -12.97 -21.32 -16.36
CA GLN A 100 -11.64 -20.95 -16.85
C GLN A 100 -11.57 -19.51 -17.36
N ALA A 101 -12.60 -19.02 -18.04
CA ALA A 101 -12.59 -17.69 -18.64
C ALA A 101 -12.55 -16.60 -17.55
N SER A 102 -13.35 -16.75 -16.49
CA SER A 102 -13.33 -15.84 -15.34
C SER A 102 -12.03 -15.95 -14.54
N LEU A 103 -11.44 -17.14 -14.42
CA LEU A 103 -10.14 -17.33 -13.80
C LEU A 103 -9.03 -16.63 -14.58
N ASP A 104 -9.04 -16.71 -15.91
CA ASP A 104 -8.07 -16.01 -16.77
C ASP A 104 -8.18 -14.49 -16.64
N ILE A 105 -9.39 -13.95 -16.49
CA ILE A 105 -9.61 -12.53 -16.20
C ILE A 105 -9.02 -12.18 -14.84
N LEU A 106 -9.32 -12.97 -13.80
CA LEU A 106 -8.78 -12.75 -12.44
C LEU A 106 -7.25 -12.73 -12.45
N VAL A 107 -6.62 -13.74 -13.01
CA VAL A 107 -5.15 -13.85 -13.08
C VAL A 107 -4.53 -12.69 -13.87
N THR A 108 -5.12 -12.33 -15.02
CA THR A 108 -4.67 -11.20 -15.83
C THR A 108 -4.73 -9.89 -15.05
N TYR A 109 -5.80 -9.69 -14.30
CA TYR A 109 -5.97 -8.52 -13.43
C TYR A 109 -4.96 -8.53 -12.28
N LEU A 110 -4.85 -9.64 -11.56
CA LEU A 110 -3.95 -9.76 -10.41
C LEU A 110 -2.48 -9.61 -10.81
N ARG A 111 -2.06 -10.07 -11.99
CA ARG A 111 -0.71 -9.85 -12.51
C ARG A 111 -0.36 -8.38 -12.71
N ARG A 112 -1.36 -7.52 -12.90
CA ARG A 112 -1.15 -6.06 -13.00
C ARG A 112 -1.10 -5.38 -11.64
N VAL A 113 -1.89 -5.87 -10.67
CA VAL A 113 -2.05 -5.25 -9.35
C VAL A 113 -1.05 -5.80 -8.34
N LEU A 114 -0.91 -7.11 -8.26
CA LEU A 114 -0.03 -7.77 -7.29
C LEU A 114 1.35 -8.00 -7.89
N ASP A 115 1.48 -8.95 -8.79
CA ASP A 115 2.76 -9.27 -9.44
C ASP A 115 2.56 -10.12 -10.69
N LYS A 116 3.49 -10.00 -11.64
CA LYS A 116 3.57 -10.88 -12.83
C LYS A 116 3.71 -12.38 -12.50
N TYR A 117 4.14 -12.71 -11.28
CA TYR A 117 4.31 -14.09 -10.82
C TYR A 117 3.03 -14.74 -10.29
N VAL A 118 1.88 -14.06 -10.34
CA VAL A 118 0.61 -14.69 -9.98
C VAL A 118 0.36 -15.91 -10.86
N ASP A 119 0.35 -17.08 -10.21
CA ASP A 119 0.11 -18.38 -10.83
C ASP A 119 -1.21 -18.93 -10.29
N PRO A 120 -2.21 -19.25 -11.16
CA PRO A 120 -3.46 -19.84 -10.71
C PRO A 120 -3.28 -21.19 -10.00
N ASP A 121 -2.24 -21.96 -10.35
CA ASP A 121 -1.92 -23.22 -9.67
C ASP A 121 -1.50 -23.03 -8.21
N ALA A 122 -1.18 -21.79 -7.79
CA ALA A 122 -0.91 -21.44 -6.41
C ALA A 122 -2.17 -21.31 -5.56
N PHE A 123 -3.39 -21.28 -6.12
CA PHE A 123 -4.64 -21.11 -5.39
C PHE A 123 -5.14 -22.45 -4.83
N GLU A 124 -4.85 -22.70 -3.55
CA GLU A 124 -5.27 -23.92 -2.82
C GLU A 124 -6.62 -23.74 -2.10
N TRP A 125 -7.40 -22.73 -2.49
CA TRP A 125 -8.68 -22.33 -1.92
C TRP A 125 -9.67 -21.97 -3.01
N THR A 126 -10.95 -21.97 -2.67
CA THR A 126 -12.05 -21.58 -3.57
C THR A 126 -12.80 -20.38 -3.02
N THR A 127 -13.25 -20.46 -1.77
CA THR A 127 -13.98 -19.39 -1.12
C THR A 127 -13.02 -18.44 -0.39
N PHE A 128 -13.56 -17.28 0.00
CA PHE A 128 -12.81 -16.36 0.87
C PHE A 128 -12.51 -16.99 2.24
N GLY A 129 -13.46 -17.78 2.78
CA GLY A 129 -13.25 -18.50 4.04
C GLY A 129 -12.13 -19.55 3.93
N ASP A 130 -12.08 -20.33 2.84
CA ASP A 130 -11.02 -21.31 2.60
C ASP A 130 -9.64 -20.64 2.54
N TYR A 131 -9.56 -19.45 1.95
CA TYR A 131 -8.32 -18.68 1.88
C TYR A 131 -7.84 -18.25 3.28
N LEU A 132 -8.74 -17.74 4.13
CA LEU A 132 -8.38 -17.38 5.50
C LEU A 132 -7.98 -18.63 6.31
N ASP A 133 -8.69 -19.75 6.14
CA ASP A 133 -8.34 -21.05 6.76
C ASP A 133 -6.98 -21.56 6.28
N TYR A 134 -6.67 -21.37 5.00
CA TYR A 134 -5.36 -21.73 4.47
C TYR A 134 -4.21 -20.98 5.14
N LEU A 135 -4.40 -19.70 5.44
CA LEU A 135 -3.37 -18.83 6.04
C LEU A 135 -3.27 -18.99 7.57
N GLU A 136 -4.35 -19.41 8.25
CA GLU A 136 -4.38 -19.52 9.72
C GLU A 136 -3.32 -20.47 10.22
N GLY A 137 -2.50 -20.02 11.19
CA GLY A 137 -1.38 -20.77 11.76
C GLY A 137 -0.17 -20.93 10.84
N LYS A 138 -0.13 -20.27 9.69
CA LYS A 138 1.01 -20.34 8.76
C LYS A 138 1.75 -19.01 8.59
N VAL A 139 1.20 -17.91 9.09
CA VAL A 139 1.77 -16.57 8.90
C VAL A 139 2.39 -16.01 10.17
N GLY A 140 3.46 -15.24 10.03
CA GLY A 140 4.20 -14.62 11.13
C GLY A 140 3.67 -13.26 11.57
N ILE A 141 2.82 -12.60 10.76
CA ILE A 141 2.18 -11.32 11.06
C ILE A 141 0.66 -11.44 11.02
N ASN A 142 -0.03 -10.50 11.66
CA ASN A 142 -1.49 -10.49 11.68
C ASN A 142 -2.05 -9.96 10.37
N LEU A 143 -3.13 -10.59 9.89
CA LEU A 143 -3.82 -10.21 8.66
C LEU A 143 -5.26 -9.82 8.96
N ALA A 144 -5.63 -8.58 8.60
CA ALA A 144 -7.02 -8.11 8.55
C ALA A 144 -7.48 -8.11 7.09
N ALA A 145 -8.46 -8.93 6.73
CA ALA A 145 -8.82 -9.15 5.33
C ALA A 145 -10.10 -8.40 4.95
N LEU A 146 -10.07 -7.71 3.80
CA LEU A 146 -11.22 -7.09 3.16
C LEU A 146 -11.80 -8.03 2.10
N MET A 147 -13.12 -8.12 2.04
CA MET A 147 -13.80 -8.83 0.96
C MET A 147 -13.66 -8.02 -0.34
N PRO A 148 -13.06 -8.56 -1.41
CA PRO A 148 -12.72 -7.80 -2.62
C PRO A 148 -13.84 -7.80 -3.65
N HIS A 149 -14.11 -6.65 -4.27
CA HIS A 149 -15.21 -6.48 -5.23
C HIS A 149 -15.00 -7.23 -6.55
N SER A 150 -13.82 -7.10 -7.17
CA SER A 150 -13.58 -7.68 -8.49
C SER A 150 -13.68 -9.21 -8.53
N PRO A 151 -13.08 -9.98 -7.61
CA PRO A 151 -13.30 -11.42 -7.50
C PRO A 151 -14.76 -11.77 -7.20
N THR A 152 -15.45 -11.01 -6.33
CA THR A 152 -16.87 -11.21 -6.03
C THR A 152 -17.73 -11.11 -7.28
N ARG A 153 -17.50 -10.11 -8.14
CA ARG A 153 -18.19 -9.95 -9.42
C ARG A 153 -17.91 -11.11 -10.38
N LEU A 154 -16.64 -11.52 -10.46
CA LEU A 154 -16.25 -12.66 -11.34
C LEU A 154 -16.92 -13.97 -10.94
N VAL A 155 -17.02 -14.25 -9.64
CA VAL A 155 -17.69 -15.45 -9.13
C VAL A 155 -19.17 -15.45 -9.46
N VAL A 156 -19.86 -14.30 -9.37
CA VAL A 156 -21.32 -14.19 -9.56
C VAL A 156 -21.70 -13.99 -11.03
N MET A 157 -20.96 -13.18 -11.78
CA MET A 157 -21.34 -12.73 -13.12
C MET A 157 -20.49 -13.33 -14.25
N GLY A 158 -19.37 -13.97 -13.92
CA GLY A 158 -18.44 -14.45 -14.92
C GLY A 158 -17.88 -13.33 -15.81
N GLU A 159 -17.65 -13.61 -17.09
CA GLU A 159 -17.13 -12.65 -18.07
C GLU A 159 -18.01 -11.38 -18.24
N GLU A 160 -19.32 -11.48 -17.97
CA GLU A 160 -20.22 -10.33 -18.07
C GLU A 160 -19.90 -9.24 -17.01
N SER A 161 -19.18 -9.59 -15.95
CA SER A 161 -18.65 -8.64 -14.96
C SER A 161 -17.77 -7.54 -15.57
N MET A 162 -17.19 -7.80 -16.74
CA MET A 162 -16.36 -6.88 -17.53
C MET A 162 -17.14 -6.05 -18.55
N GLN A 163 -18.46 -6.14 -18.57
CA GLN A 163 -19.25 -5.54 -19.65
C GLN A 163 -20.40 -4.66 -19.16
N ARG A 164 -20.95 -4.92 -17.98
CA ARG A 164 -22.16 -4.26 -17.49
C ARG A 164 -22.26 -4.24 -15.96
N ALA A 165 -23.16 -3.41 -15.46
CA ALA A 165 -23.59 -3.45 -14.08
C ALA A 165 -24.37 -4.77 -13.78
N ALA A 166 -24.46 -5.13 -12.50
CA ALA A 166 -25.17 -6.32 -12.05
C ALA A 166 -26.70 -6.17 -12.20
N THR A 167 -27.35 -7.28 -12.53
CA THR A 167 -28.80 -7.38 -12.40
C THR A 167 -29.20 -7.44 -10.91
N PRO A 168 -30.48 -7.20 -10.55
CA PRO A 168 -30.93 -7.30 -9.17
C PRO A 168 -30.70 -8.68 -8.52
N ASP A 169 -30.74 -9.77 -9.30
CA ASP A 169 -30.48 -11.12 -8.80
C ASP A 169 -29.00 -11.36 -8.54
N GLU A 170 -28.14 -10.93 -9.45
CA GLU A 170 -26.67 -10.97 -9.28
C GLU A 170 -26.23 -10.09 -8.11
N LEU A 171 -26.84 -8.92 -7.96
CA LEU A 171 -26.52 -8.04 -6.82
C LEU A 171 -26.88 -8.70 -5.49
N ARG A 172 -28.04 -9.40 -5.40
CA ARG A 172 -28.38 -10.18 -4.20
C ARG A 172 -27.36 -11.28 -3.93
N ALA A 173 -26.96 -12.01 -4.97
CA ALA A 173 -25.94 -13.06 -4.83
C ALA A 173 -24.57 -12.50 -4.39
N MET A 174 -24.16 -11.32 -4.87
CA MET A 174 -22.96 -10.65 -4.37
C MET A 174 -23.08 -10.20 -2.91
N VAL A 175 -24.23 -9.67 -2.50
CA VAL A 175 -24.50 -9.29 -1.09
C VAL A 175 -24.41 -10.52 -0.17
N ASP A 176 -24.97 -11.66 -0.60
CA ASP A 176 -24.90 -12.91 0.15
C ASP A 176 -23.45 -13.40 0.26
N LEU A 177 -22.69 -13.38 -0.84
CA LEU A 177 -21.27 -13.78 -0.88
C LEU A 177 -20.39 -12.87 0.00
N VAL A 178 -20.64 -11.56 0.00
CA VAL A 178 -19.95 -10.62 0.91
C VAL A 178 -20.33 -10.88 2.36
N GLY A 179 -21.60 -11.28 2.60
CA GLY A 179 -22.08 -11.73 3.91
C GLY A 179 -21.34 -12.97 4.42
N GLU A 180 -21.12 -13.96 3.56
CA GLU A 180 -20.32 -15.16 3.87
C GLU A 180 -18.85 -14.79 4.18
N GLY A 181 -18.24 -13.88 3.41
CA GLY A 181 -16.91 -13.36 3.68
C GLY A 181 -16.80 -12.65 5.02
N TRP A 182 -17.82 -11.86 5.38
CA TRP A 182 -17.91 -11.25 6.71
C TRP A 182 -17.97 -12.30 7.82
N ASP A 183 -18.81 -13.33 7.66
CA ASP A 183 -18.97 -14.38 8.65
C ASP A 183 -17.68 -15.24 8.78
N ALA A 184 -16.93 -15.39 7.69
CA ALA A 184 -15.61 -16.02 7.69
C ALA A 184 -14.54 -15.19 8.41
N GLY A 185 -14.75 -13.87 8.61
CA GLY A 185 -13.81 -13.03 9.38
C GLY A 185 -13.28 -11.79 8.67
N ALA A 186 -13.87 -11.38 7.53
CA ALA A 186 -13.53 -10.11 6.90
C ALA A 186 -13.80 -8.93 7.84
N VAL A 187 -12.97 -7.88 7.76
CA VAL A 187 -13.13 -6.64 8.52
C VAL A 187 -13.93 -5.58 7.75
N GLY A 188 -14.19 -5.81 6.46
CA GLY A 188 -14.90 -4.87 5.60
C GLY A 188 -14.93 -5.32 4.15
N PHE A 189 -15.21 -4.37 3.27
CA PHE A 189 -15.32 -4.56 1.82
C PHE A 189 -14.48 -3.52 1.07
N SER A 190 -13.85 -3.93 -0.03
CA SER A 190 -12.98 -3.06 -0.85
C SER A 190 -13.38 -3.00 -2.31
N THR A 191 -13.16 -1.85 -2.97
CA THR A 191 -13.50 -1.66 -4.38
C THR A 191 -12.60 -0.66 -5.11
N SER A 192 -12.52 -0.80 -6.44
CA SER A 192 -11.96 0.17 -7.39
C SER A 192 -13.00 0.50 -8.48
N PRO A 193 -13.97 1.35 -8.17
CA PRO A 193 -15.18 1.49 -8.98
C PRO A 193 -15.00 2.25 -10.31
N LEU A 194 -13.93 2.99 -10.48
CA LEU A 194 -13.76 3.86 -11.66
C LEU A 194 -12.67 3.39 -12.61
N GLY A 195 -12.10 2.21 -12.37
CA GLY A 195 -10.97 1.76 -13.15
C GLY A 195 -9.83 2.78 -13.11
N GLY A 196 -8.93 2.67 -12.16
CA GLY A 196 -7.82 3.60 -11.97
C GLY A 196 -6.90 3.67 -13.20
N PRO A 197 -5.99 4.64 -13.24
CA PRO A 197 -5.05 4.76 -14.35
C PRO A 197 -4.19 3.50 -14.45
N LEU A 198 -4.10 2.96 -15.67
CA LEU A 198 -3.18 1.90 -16.10
C LEU A 198 -3.29 0.55 -15.37
N ILE A 199 -3.23 0.53 -14.06
CA ILE A 199 -3.13 -0.68 -13.25
C ILE A 199 -4.50 -1.22 -12.90
N HIS A 200 -5.44 -0.33 -12.55
CA HIS A 200 -6.83 -0.65 -12.24
C HIS A 200 -7.79 -0.41 -13.41
N ALA A 201 -7.28 -0.05 -14.59
CA ALA A 201 -8.11 0.05 -15.79
C ALA A 201 -8.66 -1.33 -16.19
N ASN A 202 -9.92 -1.36 -16.62
CA ASN A 202 -10.58 -2.61 -17.04
C ASN A 202 -10.57 -3.71 -15.95
N THR A 203 -10.97 -3.33 -14.73
CA THR A 203 -11.22 -4.29 -13.65
C THR A 203 -12.72 -4.60 -13.58
N PRO A 204 -13.13 -5.78 -13.10
CA PRO A 204 -14.56 -6.09 -12.97
C PRO A 204 -15.34 -5.03 -12.17
N SER A 205 -14.77 -4.50 -11.09
CA SER A 205 -15.41 -3.48 -10.25
C SER A 205 -15.62 -2.12 -10.95
N ALA A 206 -14.89 -1.84 -12.04
CA ALA A 206 -15.07 -0.61 -12.83
C ALA A 206 -16.40 -0.53 -13.58
N PHE A 207 -17.07 -1.66 -13.77
CA PHE A 207 -18.36 -1.76 -14.43
C PHE A 207 -19.55 -1.75 -13.46
N ALA A 208 -19.29 -1.61 -12.16
CA ALA A 208 -20.31 -1.51 -11.13
C ALA A 208 -21.01 -0.14 -11.17
N ASP A 209 -22.31 -0.13 -10.92
CA ASP A 209 -23.05 1.11 -10.73
C ASP A 209 -23.07 1.55 -9.24
N VAL A 210 -23.56 2.76 -8.99
CA VAL A 210 -23.63 3.33 -7.64
C VAL A 210 -24.54 2.50 -6.71
N ASN A 211 -25.61 1.90 -7.24
CA ASN A 211 -26.51 1.09 -6.44
C ASN A 211 -25.82 -0.19 -5.93
N GLU A 212 -25.04 -0.83 -6.79
CA GLU A 212 -24.23 -1.99 -6.42
C GLU A 212 -23.26 -1.63 -5.28
N MET A 213 -22.52 -0.54 -5.41
CA MET A 213 -21.59 -0.08 -4.37
C MET A 213 -22.29 0.26 -3.04
N VAL A 214 -23.46 0.91 -3.07
CA VAL A 214 -24.26 1.21 -1.88
C VAL A 214 -24.73 -0.05 -1.18
N MET A 215 -25.20 -1.05 -1.94
CA MET A 215 -25.69 -2.31 -1.38
C MET A 215 -24.57 -3.13 -0.74
N LEU A 216 -23.43 -3.24 -1.43
CA LEU A 216 -22.26 -3.98 -0.92
C LEU A 216 -21.62 -3.26 0.27
N ALA A 217 -21.47 -1.92 0.24
CA ALA A 217 -21.02 -1.16 1.40
C ALA A 217 -21.92 -1.37 2.62
N ARG A 218 -23.25 -1.33 2.41
CA ARG A 218 -24.23 -1.53 3.49
C ARG A 218 -24.14 -2.91 4.12
N SER A 219 -23.90 -3.96 3.33
CA SER A 219 -23.83 -5.34 3.82
C SER A 219 -22.75 -5.59 4.88
N VAL A 220 -21.68 -4.76 4.87
CA VAL A 220 -20.59 -4.82 5.87
C VAL A 220 -20.70 -3.72 6.92
N ILE A 221 -21.06 -2.50 6.53
CA ILE A 221 -21.11 -1.35 7.44
C ILE A 221 -22.21 -1.54 8.51
N ASP A 222 -23.38 -2.06 8.14
CA ASP A 222 -24.46 -2.33 9.08
C ASP A 222 -24.09 -3.41 10.13
N LYS A 223 -23.03 -4.18 9.85
CA LYS A 223 -22.44 -5.15 10.78
C LYS A 223 -21.23 -4.61 11.56
N GLY A 224 -20.87 -3.33 11.40
CA GLY A 224 -19.73 -2.69 12.05
C GLY A 224 -18.42 -2.75 11.27
N GLY A 225 -18.44 -3.23 10.02
CA GLY A 225 -17.29 -3.25 9.13
C GLY A 225 -16.98 -1.90 8.48
N LEU A 226 -15.93 -1.88 7.67
CA LEU A 226 -15.52 -0.69 6.93
C LEU A 226 -15.69 -0.87 5.41
N TYR A 227 -15.77 0.25 4.70
CA TYR A 227 -15.76 0.32 3.25
C TYR A 227 -14.51 1.03 2.76
N GLN A 228 -13.72 0.32 1.98
CA GLN A 228 -12.51 0.83 1.38
C GLN A 228 -12.74 1.08 -0.10
N VAL A 229 -12.30 2.24 -0.59
CA VAL A 229 -12.39 2.61 -2.00
C VAL A 229 -11.06 3.11 -2.53
N ASN A 230 -10.64 2.58 -3.68
CA ASN A 230 -9.48 3.13 -4.37
C ASN A 230 -9.87 4.47 -5.03
N ALA A 231 -9.09 5.49 -4.76
CA ALA A 231 -9.18 6.79 -5.41
C ALA A 231 -8.62 6.67 -6.84
N ALA A 232 -9.48 6.34 -7.78
CA ALA A 232 -9.11 6.23 -9.19
C ALA A 232 -8.64 7.58 -9.80
N SER A 233 -8.36 7.59 -11.07
CA SER A 233 -7.69 8.54 -11.95
C SER A 233 -7.79 10.04 -11.66
N THR A 234 -8.84 10.50 -10.98
CA THR A 234 -8.91 11.83 -10.40
C THR A 234 -9.45 11.76 -8.98
N ILE A 235 -8.85 12.50 -8.06
CA ILE A 235 -9.32 12.64 -6.68
C ILE A 235 -10.80 13.05 -6.66
N LEU A 236 -11.22 13.92 -7.60
CA LEU A 236 -12.58 14.44 -7.71
C LEU A 236 -13.63 13.36 -8.05
N ASP A 237 -13.31 12.40 -8.93
CA ASP A 237 -14.27 11.37 -9.33
C ASP A 237 -14.49 10.31 -8.23
N SER A 238 -13.42 9.88 -7.62
CA SER A 238 -13.46 8.93 -6.48
C SER A 238 -14.17 9.53 -5.28
N GLU A 239 -13.97 10.80 -5.08
CA GLU A 239 -14.57 11.58 -4.04
C GLU A 239 -16.09 11.75 -4.24
N SER A 240 -16.52 12.05 -5.45
CA SER A 240 -17.93 12.11 -5.81
C SER A 240 -18.62 10.78 -5.50
N MET A 241 -17.98 9.65 -5.80
CA MET A 241 -18.52 8.33 -5.55
C MET A 241 -18.49 7.97 -4.05
N LEU A 242 -17.37 8.21 -3.36
CA LEU A 242 -17.29 8.05 -1.91
C LEU A 242 -18.38 8.87 -1.19
N SER A 243 -18.53 10.13 -1.58
CA SER A 243 -19.53 11.03 -1.01
C SER A 243 -20.94 10.53 -1.27
N THR A 244 -21.23 9.96 -2.45
CA THR A 244 -22.54 9.41 -2.80
C THR A 244 -22.85 8.16 -1.99
N VAL A 245 -21.91 7.23 -1.84
CA VAL A 245 -22.08 6.03 -0.97
C VAL A 245 -22.22 6.46 0.48
N ALA A 246 -21.34 7.31 0.99
CA ALA A 246 -21.36 7.79 2.36
C ALA A 246 -22.61 8.62 2.72
N ALA A 247 -23.25 9.27 1.75
CA ALA A 247 -24.53 9.94 1.98
C ALA A 247 -25.67 8.97 2.29
N GLN A 248 -25.62 7.76 1.72
CA GLN A 248 -26.67 6.74 1.83
C GLN A 248 -26.40 5.69 2.91
N VAL A 249 -25.12 5.46 3.23
CA VAL A 249 -24.68 4.45 4.21
C VAL A 249 -23.82 5.15 5.27
N GLY A 250 -24.06 4.88 6.54
CA GLY A 250 -23.22 5.36 7.64
C GLY A 250 -21.87 4.64 7.72
N GLY A 251 -21.12 4.80 8.81
CA GLY A 251 -19.96 3.96 9.15
C GLY A 251 -18.59 4.52 8.82
N THR A 252 -17.63 3.63 8.65
CA THR A 252 -16.20 3.96 8.46
C THR A 252 -15.79 3.74 7.01
N TYR A 253 -15.07 4.71 6.48
CA TYR A 253 -14.59 4.76 5.10
C TYR A 253 -13.08 4.96 5.05
N ILE A 254 -12.41 4.21 4.20
CA ILE A 254 -11.00 4.41 3.87
C ILE A 254 -10.90 4.69 2.37
N MET A 255 -10.32 5.83 2.04
CA MET A 255 -9.95 6.16 0.66
C MET A 255 -8.49 5.78 0.45
N ASN A 256 -8.26 4.83 -0.42
CA ASN A 256 -6.91 4.43 -0.79
C ASN A 256 -6.34 5.36 -1.80
N GLU A 257 -5.20 5.60 -1.55
CA GLU A 257 -4.15 6.55 -1.79
C GLU A 257 -4.69 7.98 -1.93
N TRP A 258 -4.74 8.66 -0.80
CA TRP A 258 -4.78 10.11 -0.82
C TRP A 258 -3.42 10.62 -1.31
N ARG A 259 -3.39 11.11 -2.53
CA ARG A 259 -2.16 11.49 -3.23
C ARG A 259 -2.30 12.82 -3.97
N GLN A 260 -1.17 13.42 -4.31
CA GLN A 260 -1.05 14.60 -5.14
C GLN A 260 0.04 14.38 -6.20
N TYR A 261 -0.05 15.07 -7.31
CA TYR A 261 0.90 14.90 -8.41
C TYR A 261 1.85 16.10 -8.55
N THR A 262 1.35 17.31 -8.34
CA THR A 262 2.10 18.56 -8.54
C THR A 262 1.74 19.58 -7.48
N ALA A 263 2.51 20.68 -7.39
CA ALA A 263 2.20 21.82 -6.51
C ALA A 263 0.84 22.48 -6.85
N ASP A 264 0.36 22.32 -8.09
CA ASP A 264 -0.93 22.88 -8.52
C ASP A 264 -2.12 22.13 -7.87
N ASP A 265 -1.87 20.94 -7.27
CA ASP A 265 -2.87 20.15 -6.58
C ASP A 265 -3.18 20.64 -5.14
N ALA A 266 -2.58 21.75 -4.70
CA ALA A 266 -2.80 22.30 -3.35
C ALA A 266 -4.29 22.53 -3.04
N GLY A 267 -5.06 23.05 -4.01
CA GLY A 267 -6.50 23.21 -3.88
C GLY A 267 -7.23 21.87 -3.73
N VAL A 268 -6.81 20.85 -4.45
CA VAL A 268 -7.37 19.50 -4.41
C VAL A 268 -7.09 18.84 -3.07
N VAL A 269 -5.87 18.96 -2.54
CA VAL A 269 -5.50 18.43 -1.22
C VAL A 269 -6.32 19.09 -0.11
N ALA A 270 -6.47 20.42 -0.15
CA ALA A 270 -7.26 21.19 0.83
C ALA A 270 -8.77 20.83 0.76
N ASP A 271 -9.31 20.68 -0.44
CA ASP A 271 -10.70 20.29 -0.67
C ASP A 271 -10.96 18.87 -0.10
N MET A 272 -10.08 17.92 -0.37
CA MET A 272 -10.17 16.58 0.20
C MET A 272 -10.12 16.59 1.73
N GLN A 273 -9.23 17.35 2.35
CA GLN A 273 -9.19 17.50 3.80
C GLN A 273 -10.54 18.01 4.35
N SER A 274 -11.08 19.03 3.69
CA SER A 274 -12.37 19.64 4.08
C SER A 274 -13.51 18.63 4.00
N ARG A 275 -13.55 17.80 2.96
CA ARG A 275 -14.60 16.80 2.74
C ARG A 275 -14.50 15.61 3.70
N LEU A 276 -13.29 15.10 3.95
CA LEU A 276 -13.09 14.07 4.99
C LEU A 276 -13.55 14.60 6.35
N GLN A 277 -13.29 15.87 6.65
CA GLN A 277 -13.76 16.51 7.87
C GLN A 277 -15.30 16.69 7.87
N GLU A 278 -15.90 17.09 6.74
CA GLU A 278 -17.36 17.23 6.59
C GLU A 278 -18.08 15.88 6.81
N LEU A 279 -17.58 14.80 6.18
CA LEU A 279 -18.13 13.46 6.41
C LEU A 279 -18.10 13.09 7.88
N THR A 280 -17.03 13.44 8.59
CA THR A 280 -16.92 13.19 10.02
C THR A 280 -17.92 13.99 10.84
N THR A 281 -18.15 15.28 10.53
CA THR A 281 -19.15 16.10 11.24
C THR A 281 -20.56 15.58 11.03
N ARG A 282 -20.79 14.83 9.96
CA ARG A 282 -22.05 14.14 9.65
C ARG A 282 -22.14 12.73 10.26
N GLY A 283 -21.20 12.37 11.14
CA GLY A 283 -21.19 11.07 11.82
C GLY A 283 -20.67 9.92 10.95
N ARG A 284 -19.91 10.20 9.88
CA ARG A 284 -19.19 9.22 9.08
C ARG A 284 -17.70 9.33 9.38
N ASN A 285 -17.06 8.21 9.64
CA ASN A 285 -15.62 8.19 9.88
C ASN A 285 -14.89 7.99 8.53
N ALA A 286 -14.38 9.06 7.95
CA ALA A 286 -13.66 8.99 6.67
C ALA A 286 -12.18 9.33 6.85
N TYR A 287 -11.32 8.50 6.26
CA TYR A 287 -9.87 8.61 6.31
C TYR A 287 -9.26 8.39 4.94
N GLY A 288 -8.10 9.02 4.70
CA GLY A 288 -7.28 8.77 3.52
C GLY A 288 -5.99 8.05 3.89
N VAL A 289 -5.58 7.07 3.09
CA VAL A 289 -4.26 6.43 3.22
C VAL A 289 -3.22 7.32 2.55
N VAL A 290 -2.16 7.64 3.28
CA VAL A 290 -1.01 8.41 2.77
C VAL A 290 0.24 7.55 2.84
N ILE A 291 0.92 7.43 1.71
CA ILE A 291 2.26 6.84 1.64
C ILE A 291 3.27 7.98 1.86
N PRO A 292 4.12 7.95 2.93
CA PRO A 292 4.96 9.08 3.32
C PRO A 292 6.23 9.23 2.47
N TYR A 293 6.13 8.87 1.19
CA TYR A 293 7.20 8.95 0.19
C TYR A 293 6.76 9.75 -1.02
N GLN A 294 7.72 10.42 -1.67
CA GLN A 294 7.57 10.70 -3.08
C GLN A 294 7.60 9.35 -3.82
N HIS A 295 6.57 9.08 -4.63
CA HIS A 295 6.52 7.81 -5.35
C HIS A 295 7.75 7.67 -6.25
N VAL A 296 8.45 6.58 -6.09
CA VAL A 296 9.55 6.13 -6.95
C VAL A 296 9.03 4.98 -7.78
N SER A 297 9.12 5.08 -9.09
CA SER A 297 8.67 4.03 -9.98
C SER A 297 9.76 3.67 -10.97
N ARG A 298 9.98 2.39 -11.17
CA ARG A 298 10.75 1.89 -12.31
C ARG A 298 9.85 1.80 -13.54
N CYS A 299 10.42 1.99 -14.70
CA CYS A 299 9.75 1.75 -15.97
C CYS A 299 10.74 1.37 -17.06
N GLY A 300 10.26 0.59 -18.01
CA GLY A 300 10.97 0.24 -19.22
C GLY A 300 10.62 1.14 -20.39
N ALA A 301 10.86 0.63 -21.60
CA ALA A 301 10.57 1.38 -22.81
C ALA A 301 9.07 1.48 -23.08
N THR A 302 8.32 0.38 -23.00
CA THR A 302 6.90 0.36 -23.34
C THR A 302 6.00 1.03 -22.31
N ASP A 303 6.40 1.03 -21.05
CA ASP A 303 5.70 1.65 -19.92
C ASP A 303 6.38 2.94 -19.42
N PHE A 304 7.10 3.63 -20.30
CA PHE A 304 7.87 4.83 -19.97
C PHE A 304 6.98 5.93 -19.36
N LEU A 305 7.11 6.14 -18.07
CA LEU A 305 6.22 6.94 -17.24
C LEU A 305 5.99 8.38 -17.74
N PRO A 306 6.99 9.10 -18.26
CA PRO A 306 6.74 10.43 -18.80
C PRO A 306 5.74 10.50 -19.96
N LEU A 307 5.48 9.38 -20.65
CA LEU A 307 4.64 9.33 -21.85
C LEU A 307 3.49 8.32 -21.76
N VAL A 308 3.55 7.36 -20.81
CA VAL A 308 2.63 6.23 -20.75
C VAL A 308 1.14 6.63 -20.59
N GLY A 309 0.86 7.80 -20.04
CA GLY A 309 -0.50 8.34 -19.91
C GLY A 309 -1.10 8.95 -21.18
N LEU A 310 -0.36 8.96 -22.30
CA LEU A 310 -0.84 9.50 -23.57
C LEU A 310 -1.50 8.40 -24.42
N ASP A 311 -2.66 8.68 -25.00
CA ASP A 311 -3.37 7.74 -25.88
C ASP A 311 -2.48 7.29 -27.05
N GLU A 312 -1.68 8.20 -27.62
CA GLU A 312 -0.70 7.90 -28.65
C GLU A 312 0.37 6.93 -28.21
N TRP A 313 0.73 6.94 -26.92
CA TRP A 313 1.69 5.98 -26.36
C TRP A 313 1.07 4.61 -26.19
N GLN A 314 -0.15 4.55 -25.68
CA GLN A 314 -0.91 3.31 -25.51
C GLN A 314 -1.16 2.58 -26.82
N ALA A 315 -1.24 3.34 -27.93
CA ALA A 315 -1.42 2.78 -29.29
C ALA A 315 -0.12 2.28 -29.94
N LEU A 316 1.02 2.26 -29.22
CA LEU A 316 2.28 1.75 -29.75
C LEU A 316 2.30 0.22 -29.78
N PRO A 317 2.97 -0.38 -30.80
CA PRO A 317 3.18 -1.83 -30.84
C PRO A 317 3.95 -2.32 -29.61
N GLN A 318 3.64 -3.52 -29.13
CA GLN A 318 4.38 -4.16 -28.03
C GLN A 318 5.63 -4.92 -28.52
N ASP A 319 5.70 -5.26 -29.82
CA ASP A 319 6.90 -5.84 -30.43
C ASP A 319 8.04 -4.82 -30.41
N PRO A 320 9.23 -5.15 -29.85
CA PRO A 320 10.31 -4.19 -29.68
C PRO A 320 10.82 -3.53 -30.97
N THR A 321 10.82 -4.27 -32.07
CA THR A 321 11.27 -3.77 -33.37
C THR A 321 10.25 -2.80 -33.95
N ALA A 322 8.98 -3.17 -33.93
CA ALA A 322 7.88 -2.31 -34.39
C ALA A 322 7.73 -1.07 -33.49
N PHE A 323 7.89 -1.22 -32.17
CA PHE A 323 7.95 -0.11 -31.20
C PHE A 323 9.04 0.89 -31.57
N ALA A 324 10.31 0.42 -31.69
CA ALA A 324 11.45 1.26 -32.04
C ALA A 324 11.27 1.97 -33.40
N HIS A 325 10.68 1.28 -34.38
CA HIS A 325 10.35 1.89 -35.67
C HIS A 325 9.31 3.00 -35.53
N SER A 326 8.27 2.76 -34.74
CA SER A 326 7.19 3.74 -34.48
C SER A 326 7.69 5.01 -33.81
N LEU A 327 8.69 4.93 -32.94
CA LEU A 327 9.29 6.11 -32.29
C LEU A 327 10.15 6.97 -33.21
N ARG A 328 10.51 6.49 -34.41
CA ARG A 328 11.26 7.25 -35.41
C ARG A 328 10.36 7.98 -36.41
N ASP A 329 9.03 7.70 -36.40
CA ASP A 329 8.06 8.35 -37.29
C ASP A 329 7.89 9.83 -36.94
N PRO A 330 8.20 10.77 -37.89
CA PRO A 330 8.13 12.20 -37.64
C PRO A 330 6.73 12.70 -37.27
N ASP A 331 5.68 12.15 -37.88
CA ASP A 331 4.30 12.57 -37.63
C ASP A 331 3.86 12.14 -36.24
N ARG A 332 4.30 10.97 -35.78
CA ARG A 332 4.05 10.48 -34.43
C ARG A 332 4.80 11.32 -33.39
N ARG A 333 6.06 11.70 -33.66
CA ARG A 333 6.82 12.61 -32.79
C ARG A 333 6.16 13.97 -32.66
N ALA A 334 5.61 14.52 -33.74
CA ALA A 334 4.87 15.78 -33.69
C ALA A 334 3.60 15.65 -32.80
N ARG A 335 2.91 14.51 -32.84
CA ARG A 335 1.76 14.27 -31.94
C ARG A 335 2.21 14.16 -30.49
N PHE A 336 3.29 13.44 -30.19
CA PHE A 336 3.85 13.40 -28.83
C PHE A 336 4.27 14.80 -28.34
N ALA A 337 4.89 15.61 -29.18
CA ALA A 337 5.27 16.97 -28.82
C ALA A 337 4.05 17.83 -28.49
N THR A 338 2.96 17.71 -29.25
CA THR A 338 1.69 18.40 -29.00
C THR A 338 1.04 17.92 -27.69
N ALA A 339 0.96 16.62 -27.50
CA ALA A 339 0.36 16.02 -26.31
C ALA A 339 1.14 16.37 -25.04
N THR A 340 2.48 16.33 -25.09
CA THR A 340 3.33 16.67 -23.92
C THR A 340 3.32 18.15 -23.58
N ALA A 341 3.11 19.05 -24.55
CA ALA A 341 3.05 20.49 -24.31
C ALA A 341 1.87 20.90 -23.41
N SER A 342 0.76 20.17 -23.45
CA SER A 342 -0.43 20.43 -22.64
C SER A 342 -0.41 19.80 -21.25
N HIS A 343 0.52 18.88 -20.97
CA HIS A 343 0.55 18.08 -19.74
C HIS A 343 1.64 18.49 -18.72
N GLY A 344 2.05 19.75 -18.71
CA GLY A 344 3.03 20.30 -17.76
C GLY A 344 4.50 20.04 -18.13
N PRO A 345 5.41 20.95 -17.71
CA PRO A 345 6.70 21.09 -18.35
C PRO A 345 7.84 20.29 -17.67
N ALA A 346 9.04 20.71 -17.96
CA ALA A 346 10.39 20.33 -17.52
C ALA A 346 10.57 19.42 -16.29
N ARG A 347 9.72 19.47 -15.26
CA ARG A 347 9.81 18.66 -14.04
C ARG A 347 9.72 17.16 -14.36
N ARG A 348 8.91 16.76 -15.32
CA ARG A 348 8.73 15.36 -15.77
C ARG A 348 10.05 14.73 -16.23
N TRP A 349 10.90 15.47 -16.90
CA TRP A 349 12.17 15.00 -17.43
C TRP A 349 13.31 15.10 -16.42
N ALA A 350 13.22 16.05 -15.49
CA ALA A 350 14.18 16.23 -14.41
C ALA A 350 14.08 15.18 -13.30
N SER A 351 12.90 14.57 -13.16
CA SER A 351 12.66 13.54 -12.15
C SER A 351 12.76 12.11 -12.69
N CYS A 352 13.18 11.91 -13.95
CA CYS A 352 13.33 10.60 -14.56
C CYS A 352 14.81 10.36 -14.89
N VAL A 353 15.42 9.37 -14.24
CA VAL A 353 16.85 9.03 -14.37
C VAL A 353 17.00 7.80 -15.26
N VAL A 354 17.92 7.87 -16.22
CA VAL A 354 18.34 6.72 -17.03
C VAL A 354 19.11 5.77 -16.12
N ARG A 355 18.63 4.54 -15.97
CA ARG A 355 19.23 3.58 -15.04
C ARG A 355 20.09 2.54 -15.75
N GLU A 356 19.54 1.99 -16.84
CA GLU A 356 20.21 0.95 -17.62
C GLU A 356 19.87 1.11 -19.10
N VAL A 357 20.84 0.89 -19.97
CA VAL A 357 20.68 0.84 -21.41
C VAL A 357 21.60 -0.22 -22.02
N GLY A 358 21.13 -0.92 -23.04
CA GLY A 358 21.89 -2.00 -23.70
C GLY A 358 22.90 -1.50 -24.74
N ASP A 359 22.65 -0.36 -25.38
CA ASP A 359 23.58 0.21 -26.36
C ASP A 359 24.80 0.82 -25.65
N PRO A 360 26.04 0.33 -25.90
CA PRO A 360 27.24 0.87 -25.26
C PRO A 360 27.45 2.37 -25.49
N ALA A 361 26.95 2.94 -26.60
CA ALA A 361 27.06 4.37 -26.87
C ALA A 361 26.17 5.21 -25.95
N ASP A 362 25.13 4.62 -25.40
CA ASP A 362 24.16 5.27 -24.53
C ASP A 362 24.49 5.12 -23.03
N GLN A 363 25.35 4.17 -22.63
CA GLN A 363 25.73 3.93 -21.22
C GLN A 363 26.25 5.18 -20.51
N ARG A 364 26.86 6.13 -21.26
CA ARG A 364 27.27 7.44 -20.72
C ARG A 364 26.14 8.28 -20.13
N PHE A 365 24.88 7.93 -20.36
CA PHE A 365 23.71 8.60 -19.83
C PHE A 365 23.18 7.97 -18.54
N GLU A 366 23.67 6.78 -18.17
CA GLU A 366 23.27 6.12 -16.93
C GLU A 366 23.60 7.00 -15.71
N GLY A 367 22.68 7.05 -14.76
CA GLY A 367 22.74 7.92 -13.58
C GLY A 367 22.36 9.38 -13.84
N ARG A 368 22.08 9.78 -15.10
CA ARG A 368 21.68 11.16 -15.45
C ARG A 368 20.19 11.27 -15.63
N THR A 369 19.64 12.43 -15.27
CA THR A 369 18.24 12.71 -15.59
C THR A 369 18.05 12.81 -17.12
N VAL A 370 16.85 12.49 -17.60
CA VAL A 370 16.51 12.66 -19.02
C VAL A 370 16.74 14.12 -19.46
N LEU A 371 16.45 15.09 -18.59
CA LEU A 371 16.69 16.51 -18.85
C LEU A 371 18.18 16.83 -19.04
N ASP A 372 19.04 16.36 -18.13
CA ASP A 372 20.48 16.62 -18.18
C ASP A 372 21.13 15.91 -19.37
N ALA A 373 20.72 14.67 -19.63
CA ALA A 373 21.20 13.90 -20.77
C ALA A 373 20.84 14.58 -22.10
N ALA A 374 19.59 15.02 -22.26
CA ALA A 374 19.12 15.77 -23.42
C ALA A 374 19.90 17.06 -23.62
N SER A 375 20.09 17.84 -22.54
CA SER A 375 20.87 19.09 -22.58
C SER A 375 22.29 18.87 -23.08
N SER A 376 22.93 17.75 -22.69
CA SER A 376 24.30 17.42 -23.11
C SER A 376 24.43 17.04 -24.60
N THR A 377 23.29 16.70 -25.24
CA THR A 377 23.27 16.35 -26.67
C THR A 377 22.68 17.47 -27.54
N GLY A 378 22.20 18.56 -26.91
CA GLY A 378 21.54 19.66 -27.61
C GLY A 378 20.13 19.31 -28.14
N GLN A 379 19.53 18.24 -27.66
CA GLN A 379 18.19 17.78 -28.03
C GLN A 379 17.12 18.30 -27.07
N SER A 380 15.86 18.31 -27.52
CA SER A 380 14.74 18.42 -26.58
C SER A 380 14.67 17.16 -25.69
N PRO A 381 14.17 17.25 -24.44
CA PRO A 381 14.03 16.07 -23.58
C PRO A 381 13.15 14.98 -24.21
N LEU A 382 12.11 15.34 -24.94
CA LEU A 382 11.25 14.40 -25.66
C LEU A 382 12.02 13.70 -26.79
N ASP A 383 12.71 14.43 -27.66
CA ASP A 383 13.46 13.81 -28.76
C ASP A 383 14.56 12.91 -28.25
N PHE A 384 15.29 13.36 -27.22
CA PHE A 384 16.31 12.54 -26.58
C PHE A 384 15.72 11.22 -26.04
N ALA A 385 14.60 11.29 -25.30
CA ALA A 385 13.94 10.12 -24.76
C ALA A 385 13.46 9.17 -25.85
N LEU A 386 12.80 9.67 -26.89
CA LEU A 386 12.33 8.85 -28.01
C LEU A 386 13.49 8.18 -28.76
N ASP A 387 14.61 8.89 -28.94
CA ASP A 387 15.81 8.33 -29.60
C ASP A 387 16.47 7.25 -28.73
N LEU A 388 16.59 7.50 -27.41
CA LEU A 388 17.15 6.53 -26.46
C LEU A 388 16.33 5.24 -26.42
N LEU A 389 14.99 5.36 -26.30
CA LEU A 389 14.06 4.24 -26.29
C LEU A 389 14.06 3.48 -27.63
N ALA A 390 14.15 4.19 -28.76
CA ALA A 390 14.23 3.56 -30.08
C ALA A 390 15.52 2.80 -30.35
N ARG A 391 16.63 3.13 -29.64
CA ARG A 391 17.88 2.37 -29.67
C ARG A 391 17.88 1.23 -28.65
N ASN A 392 17.14 1.36 -27.55
CA ASN A 392 17.13 0.43 -26.41
C ASN A 392 15.72 -0.07 -26.07
N PRO A 393 14.94 -0.64 -27.04
CA PRO A 393 13.51 -0.93 -26.82
C PRO A 393 13.25 -2.03 -25.78
N GLU A 394 14.20 -2.93 -25.55
CA GLU A 394 14.09 -4.02 -24.57
C GLU A 394 14.89 -3.76 -23.29
N SER A 395 15.97 -2.99 -23.39
CA SER A 395 16.96 -2.87 -22.34
C SER A 395 16.88 -1.55 -21.56
N ALA A 396 16.21 -0.51 -22.10
CA ALA A 396 16.11 0.75 -21.38
C ALA A 396 15.32 0.58 -20.08
N ARG A 397 15.92 1.03 -18.98
CA ARG A 397 15.29 1.10 -17.65
C ARG A 397 15.48 2.50 -17.09
N PHE A 398 14.45 2.99 -16.43
CA PHE A 398 14.43 4.30 -15.80
C PHE A 398 13.92 4.20 -14.37
N VAL A 399 14.34 5.15 -13.54
CA VAL A 399 13.74 5.42 -12.24
C VAL A 399 13.18 6.83 -12.26
N CYS A 400 11.88 6.95 -12.00
CA CYS A 400 11.16 8.20 -12.07
C CYS A 400 10.54 8.55 -10.72
N TRP A 401 10.78 9.78 -10.24
CA TRP A 401 10.35 10.27 -8.93
C TRP A 401 9.11 11.17 -9.07
N GLY A 402 8.11 10.97 -8.22
CA GLY A 402 6.92 11.83 -8.15
C GLY A 402 6.05 11.85 -9.41
N HIS A 403 6.28 10.95 -10.37
CA HIS A 403 5.49 10.89 -11.60
C HIS A 403 4.09 10.32 -11.39
N ARG A 404 3.95 9.40 -10.45
CA ARG A 404 2.66 8.78 -10.15
C ARG A 404 1.96 9.43 -8.98
N ALA A 405 2.68 9.85 -7.95
CA ALA A 405 2.10 10.58 -6.81
C ALA A 405 3.18 11.22 -5.92
N ASN A 406 2.73 12.10 -5.04
CA ASN A 406 3.49 12.72 -3.97
C ASN A 406 4.73 13.49 -4.46
N GLY A 407 4.62 14.14 -5.62
CA GLY A 407 5.71 14.89 -6.22
C GLY A 407 6.06 16.19 -5.49
N ASP A 408 5.18 16.74 -4.67
CA ASP A 408 5.41 17.93 -3.86
C ASP A 408 5.56 17.59 -2.37
N PRO A 409 6.76 17.76 -1.78
CA PRO A 409 7.01 17.41 -0.37
C PRO A 409 6.21 18.26 0.62
N ALA A 410 5.87 19.51 0.28
CA ALA A 410 5.10 20.36 1.19
C ALA A 410 3.64 19.90 1.28
N LEU A 411 3.01 19.59 0.14
CA LEU A 411 1.66 19.00 0.13
C LEU A 411 1.64 17.61 0.77
N LEU A 412 2.70 16.83 0.60
CA LEU A 412 2.81 15.54 1.28
C LEU A 412 2.88 15.73 2.81
N ALA A 413 3.61 16.72 3.28
CA ALA A 413 3.66 17.07 4.70
C ALA A 413 2.27 17.43 5.24
N ASP A 414 1.50 18.26 4.52
CA ASP A 414 0.13 18.63 4.89
C ASP A 414 -0.79 17.41 4.97
N MET A 415 -0.66 16.47 4.04
CA MET A 415 -1.42 15.21 4.03
C MET A 415 -1.03 14.34 5.23
N ILE A 416 0.27 14.20 5.54
CA ILE A 416 0.76 13.43 6.69
C ILE A 416 0.26 14.03 8.02
N GLN A 417 0.22 15.36 8.15
CA GLN A 417 -0.24 16.03 9.38
C GLN A 417 -1.76 15.93 9.59
N SER A 418 -2.53 15.69 8.54
CA SER A 418 -3.99 15.62 8.65
C SER A 418 -4.44 14.63 9.72
N PRO A 419 -5.39 15.00 10.59
CA PRO A 419 -5.98 14.06 11.56
C PRO A 419 -6.84 12.98 10.86
N ARG A 420 -7.08 13.12 9.55
CA ARG A 420 -7.83 12.18 8.72
C ARG A 420 -6.95 11.34 7.80
N SER A 421 -5.64 11.34 8.02
CA SER A 421 -4.75 10.43 7.31
C SER A 421 -4.28 9.29 8.21
N VAL A 422 -4.26 8.08 7.63
CA VAL A 422 -3.55 6.91 8.13
C VAL A 422 -2.36 6.64 7.21
N ILE A 423 -1.32 6.00 7.73
CA ILE A 423 -0.09 5.76 6.97
C ILE A 423 -0.10 4.32 6.48
N GLY A 424 0.08 4.12 5.18
CA GLY A 424 0.19 2.82 4.54
C GLY A 424 1.47 2.66 3.73
N THR A 425 1.78 1.43 3.32
CA THR A 425 2.98 1.10 2.53
C THR A 425 2.67 0.75 1.08
N ASP A 426 1.46 0.31 0.75
CA ASP A 426 1.15 -0.35 -0.53
C ASP A 426 2.03 -1.60 -0.77
N ALA A 427 2.47 -2.27 0.32
CA ALA A 427 3.36 -3.42 0.27
C ALA A 427 2.73 -4.60 -0.48
N GLY A 428 3.52 -5.30 -1.30
CA GLY A 428 3.05 -6.42 -2.11
C GLY A 428 2.41 -6.01 -3.43
N ALA A 429 2.11 -4.72 -3.64
CA ALA A 429 1.69 -4.20 -4.93
C ALA A 429 2.90 -3.88 -5.80
N HIS A 430 2.81 -4.23 -7.10
CA HIS A 430 3.77 -3.77 -8.11
C HIS A 430 5.23 -3.93 -7.66
N THR A 431 5.59 -5.10 -7.11
CA THR A 431 6.87 -5.37 -6.44
C THR A 431 8.11 -4.95 -7.22
N GLU A 432 8.03 -4.85 -8.54
CA GLU A 432 9.09 -4.31 -9.40
C GLU A 432 9.08 -2.77 -9.52
N ALA A 433 7.98 -2.12 -9.12
CA ALA A 433 7.79 -0.68 -9.35
C ALA A 433 7.84 0.18 -8.08
N PHE A 434 7.53 -0.37 -6.89
CA PHE A 434 7.38 0.42 -5.66
C PHE A 434 8.13 -0.19 -4.48
N PHE A 435 8.77 0.68 -3.66
CA PHE A 435 9.57 0.30 -2.50
C PHE A 435 9.18 1.14 -1.29
N PHE A 436 7.97 0.91 -0.75
CA PHE A 436 7.48 1.73 0.37
C PHE A 436 7.38 0.97 1.69
N TYR A 437 7.94 -0.24 1.74
CA TYR A 437 7.91 -1.12 2.92
C TYR A 437 8.39 -0.44 4.20
N GLY A 438 9.33 0.49 4.08
CA GLY A 438 9.88 1.27 5.18
C GLY A 438 9.03 2.48 5.62
N ALA A 439 7.77 2.63 5.17
CA ALA A 439 6.93 3.78 5.49
C ALA A 439 6.84 4.10 7.00
N PRO A 440 6.71 3.13 7.91
CA PRO A 440 6.74 3.42 9.34
C PRO A 440 8.05 4.05 9.80
N ALA A 441 9.18 3.48 9.38
CA ALA A 441 10.50 4.00 9.72
C ALA A 441 10.77 5.37 9.07
N LYS A 442 10.26 5.60 7.84
CA LYS A 442 10.28 6.92 7.16
C LYS A 442 9.50 7.98 7.94
N LEU A 443 8.32 7.62 8.44
CA LEU A 443 7.51 8.53 9.24
C LEU A 443 8.24 8.92 10.53
N LEU A 444 8.79 7.95 11.25
CA LEU A 444 9.47 8.17 12.52
C LEU A 444 10.83 8.87 12.36
N GLY A 445 11.65 8.44 11.39
CA GLY A 445 12.97 8.98 11.14
C GLY A 445 12.93 10.33 10.43
N HIS A 446 12.38 10.34 9.22
CA HIS A 446 12.43 11.53 8.38
C HIS A 446 11.40 12.59 8.79
N TRP A 447 10.12 12.22 8.84
CA TRP A 447 9.07 13.21 9.05
C TRP A 447 8.95 13.67 10.52
N SER A 448 9.13 12.76 11.48
CA SER A 448 9.05 13.11 12.91
C SER A 448 10.39 13.66 13.41
N ARG A 449 11.49 12.87 13.35
CA ARG A 449 12.78 13.29 13.92
C ARG A 449 13.47 14.40 13.14
N GLU A 450 13.63 14.27 11.81
CA GLU A 450 14.45 15.20 11.02
C GLU A 450 13.69 16.46 10.59
N LYS A 451 12.41 16.31 10.25
CA LYS A 451 11.55 17.42 9.82
C LYS A 451 10.73 18.03 10.93
N GLU A 452 10.70 17.39 12.11
CA GLU A 452 9.91 17.83 13.28
C GLU A 452 8.42 18.08 12.94
N LEU A 453 7.92 17.34 11.93
CA LEU A 453 6.56 17.49 11.42
C LEU A 453 5.51 17.00 12.42
N LEU A 454 5.83 15.94 13.15
CA LEU A 454 5.02 15.30 14.19
C LEU A 454 5.87 15.05 15.43
N THR A 455 5.27 15.07 16.62
CA THR A 455 5.93 14.48 17.79
C THR A 455 6.06 12.98 17.63
N LEU A 456 6.97 12.36 18.38
CA LEU A 456 7.15 10.90 18.36
C LEU A 456 5.83 10.18 18.71
N GLU A 457 5.13 10.65 19.73
CA GLU A 457 3.86 10.08 20.19
C GLU A 457 2.77 10.18 19.11
N ALA A 458 2.68 11.32 18.43
CA ALA A 458 1.73 11.51 17.33
C ALA A 458 2.05 10.61 16.13
N ALA A 459 3.33 10.44 15.81
CA ALA A 459 3.77 9.56 14.72
C ALA A 459 3.48 8.09 15.06
N VAL A 460 3.79 7.64 16.28
CA VAL A 460 3.45 6.29 16.76
C VAL A 460 1.94 6.07 16.74
N HIS A 461 1.14 7.05 17.23
CA HIS A 461 -0.32 6.95 17.19
C HIS A 461 -0.85 6.76 15.76
N LYS A 462 -0.29 7.47 14.77
CA LYS A 462 -0.65 7.32 13.35
C LYS A 462 -0.30 5.94 12.76
N LEU A 463 0.66 5.24 13.35
CA LEU A 463 1.07 3.90 12.94
C LEU A 463 0.39 2.79 13.73
N THR A 464 -0.30 3.09 14.82
CA THR A 464 -0.79 2.07 15.77
C THR A 464 -2.23 2.30 16.21
N GLY A 465 -2.50 3.17 17.18
CA GLY A 465 -3.82 3.39 17.77
C GLY A 465 -4.85 3.93 16.77
N LEU A 466 -4.45 4.85 15.89
CA LEU A 466 -5.36 5.40 14.88
C LEU A 466 -5.81 4.35 13.85
N PRO A 467 -4.91 3.61 13.15
CA PRO A 467 -5.35 2.57 12.23
C PRO A 467 -6.12 1.45 12.93
N ALA A 468 -5.77 1.05 14.16
CA ALA A 468 -6.54 0.08 14.92
C ALA A 468 -7.98 0.56 15.17
N GLN A 469 -8.16 1.82 15.54
CA GLN A 469 -9.48 2.43 15.70
C GLN A 469 -10.27 2.48 14.39
N VAL A 470 -9.61 2.82 13.29
CA VAL A 470 -10.24 2.90 11.95
C VAL A 470 -10.70 1.52 11.48
N LEU A 471 -9.86 0.51 11.69
CA LEU A 471 -10.15 -0.89 11.32
C LEU A 471 -11.13 -1.58 12.28
N GLY A 472 -11.34 -1.01 13.48
CA GLY A 472 -12.17 -1.64 14.52
C GLY A 472 -11.53 -2.90 15.10
N ILE A 473 -10.19 -2.94 15.23
CA ILE A 473 -9.45 -4.11 15.73
C ILE A 473 -8.88 -3.88 17.12
N ASN A 474 -8.81 -4.96 17.92
CA ASN A 474 -8.36 -4.93 19.31
C ASN A 474 -6.81 -4.95 19.42
N ARG A 475 -6.12 -3.98 18.78
CA ARG A 475 -4.66 -3.85 18.74
C ARG A 475 -4.22 -2.39 18.82
N GLY A 476 -2.94 -2.11 18.64
CA GLY A 476 -2.39 -0.77 18.44
C GLY A 476 -2.25 0.09 19.71
N VAL A 477 -2.48 -0.47 20.90
CA VAL A 477 -2.31 0.22 22.18
C VAL A 477 -1.64 -0.71 23.21
N LEU A 478 -0.63 -0.20 23.93
CA LEU A 478 0.01 -0.93 25.03
C LEU A 478 -0.84 -0.81 26.29
N GLN A 479 -1.69 -1.79 26.52
CA GLN A 479 -2.56 -1.86 27.68
C GLN A 479 -2.68 -3.31 28.17
N GLN A 480 -2.80 -3.47 29.49
CA GLN A 480 -3.08 -4.80 30.08
C GLN A 480 -4.31 -5.45 29.44
N GLY A 481 -4.20 -6.73 29.08
CA GLY A 481 -5.25 -7.51 28.45
C GLY A 481 -5.29 -7.40 26.91
N ARG A 482 -4.48 -6.52 26.31
CA ARG A 482 -4.37 -6.38 24.86
C ARG A 482 -3.37 -7.38 24.28
N PRO A 483 -3.49 -7.75 23.00
CA PRO A 483 -2.50 -8.59 22.33
C PRO A 483 -1.09 -8.01 22.40
N ALA A 484 -0.10 -8.87 22.59
CA ALA A 484 1.29 -8.47 22.73
C ALA A 484 1.99 -8.34 21.38
N ASP A 485 1.60 -7.31 20.63
CA ASP A 485 2.31 -6.84 19.44
C ASP A 485 3.14 -5.62 19.83
N LEU A 486 4.47 -5.72 19.75
CA LEU A 486 5.39 -4.72 20.26
C LEU A 486 6.50 -4.43 19.24
N VAL A 487 6.96 -3.18 19.22
CA VAL A 487 8.20 -2.79 18.52
C VAL A 487 9.09 -2.05 19.50
N MET A 488 10.37 -2.47 19.58
CA MET A 488 11.41 -1.73 20.29
C MET A 488 12.39 -1.13 19.28
N PHE A 489 12.63 0.17 19.39
CA PHE A 489 13.49 0.90 18.46
C PHE A 489 14.24 2.03 19.12
N ASP A 490 15.36 2.43 18.53
CA ASP A 490 16.12 3.61 18.90
C ASP A 490 15.57 4.85 18.18
N PRO A 491 14.96 5.81 18.87
CA PRO A 491 14.40 7.00 18.25
C PRO A 491 15.46 7.91 17.60
N ALA A 492 16.73 7.77 17.99
CA ALA A 492 17.82 8.56 17.41
C ALA A 492 18.29 8.04 16.04
N THR A 493 18.11 6.75 15.79
CA THR A 493 18.65 6.10 14.58
C THR A 493 17.58 5.50 13.66
N ILE A 494 16.32 5.38 14.13
CA ILE A 494 15.25 4.79 13.30
C ILE A 494 15.15 5.47 11.94
N GLY A 495 15.12 4.65 10.89
CA GLY A 495 15.05 5.08 9.50
C GLY A 495 14.72 3.95 8.56
N ASP A 496 14.37 4.30 7.33
CA ASP A 496 14.05 3.33 6.27
C ASP A 496 15.32 2.74 5.61
N GLY A 497 16.51 3.16 6.05
CA GLY A 497 17.77 2.75 5.46
C GLY A 497 18.00 3.27 4.04
N MET A 498 17.13 4.13 3.54
CA MET A 498 17.28 4.75 2.22
C MET A 498 18.03 6.07 2.36
N THR A 499 19.33 6.05 2.12
CA THR A 499 20.27 7.19 2.28
C THR A 499 20.19 8.24 1.15
N GLY A 500 19.04 8.38 0.48
CA GLY A 500 18.87 9.29 -0.67
C GLY A 500 19.42 8.75 -1.98
N GLU A 501 19.98 7.56 -1.98
CA GLU A 501 20.36 6.83 -3.18
C GLU A 501 19.13 6.17 -3.84
N LEU A 502 19.25 5.95 -5.15
CA LEU A 502 18.22 5.24 -5.91
C LEU A 502 17.99 3.85 -5.32
N PRO A 503 16.74 3.38 -5.23
CA PRO A 503 16.47 1.99 -4.86
C PRO A 503 17.26 1.06 -5.79
N PRO A 504 17.76 -0.06 -5.27
CA PRO A 504 18.56 -1.00 -6.04
C PRO A 504 17.83 -1.51 -7.29
N ASP A 505 18.58 -1.97 -8.26
CA ASP A 505 18.11 -2.29 -9.61
C ASP A 505 17.23 -3.55 -9.69
N THR A 506 17.34 -4.39 -8.68
CA THR A 506 16.54 -5.63 -8.56
C THR A 506 16.05 -5.77 -7.14
N ILE A 507 14.80 -6.20 -6.94
CA ILE A 507 14.39 -6.80 -5.68
C ILE A 507 14.98 -8.20 -5.73
N ASP A 508 16.17 -8.37 -5.19
CA ASP A 508 16.64 -9.70 -4.85
C ASP A 508 16.14 -10.08 -3.44
N THR A 509 16.30 -11.33 -3.08
CA THR A 509 15.90 -11.82 -1.77
C THR A 509 16.58 -11.08 -0.61
N HIS A 510 17.77 -10.52 -0.83
CA HIS A 510 18.52 -9.73 0.17
C HIS A 510 17.85 -8.39 0.49
N GLU A 511 17.11 -7.80 -0.44
CA GLU A 511 16.36 -6.55 -0.17
C GLU A 511 15.10 -6.81 0.62
N LEU A 512 14.44 -7.94 0.40
CA LEU A 512 13.30 -8.36 1.20
C LEU A 512 13.73 -8.66 2.65
N GLU A 513 14.97 -9.05 2.88
CA GLU A 513 15.55 -9.31 4.21
C GLU A 513 16.11 -8.04 4.87
N ARG A 514 16.13 -6.89 4.18
CA ARG A 514 16.68 -5.64 4.73
C ARG A 514 15.92 -5.24 5.98
N ALA A 515 16.65 -5.00 7.06
CA ALA A 515 16.12 -4.46 8.30
C ALA A 515 15.98 -2.94 8.22
N GLY A 516 14.95 -2.38 8.85
CA GLY A 516 14.88 -0.95 9.13
C GLY A 516 15.99 -0.54 10.12
N ASP A 517 16.63 0.61 9.88
CA ASP A 517 17.63 1.13 10.80
C ASP A 517 16.99 1.39 12.17
N GLY A 518 17.71 1.06 13.24
CA GLY A 518 17.30 1.34 14.61
C GLY A 518 16.11 0.51 15.14
N ILE A 519 15.63 -0.51 14.43
CA ILE A 519 14.62 -1.45 14.93
C ILE A 519 15.32 -2.66 15.53
N ASP A 520 15.21 -2.83 16.85
CA ASP A 520 15.93 -3.86 17.59
C ASP A 520 15.10 -5.14 17.84
N LEU A 521 13.77 -4.96 18.03
CA LEU A 521 12.88 -6.07 18.37
C LEU A 521 11.48 -5.85 17.80
N VAL A 522 10.92 -6.89 17.23
CA VAL A 522 9.50 -6.97 16.87
C VAL A 522 8.89 -8.19 17.52
N VAL A 523 7.77 -8.01 18.21
CA VAL A 523 7.00 -9.09 18.86
C VAL A 523 5.61 -9.14 18.23
N VAL A 524 5.17 -10.33 17.83
CA VAL A 524 3.84 -10.57 17.26
C VAL A 524 3.12 -11.60 18.12
N ASN A 525 1.99 -11.22 18.70
CA ASN A 525 1.22 -12.09 19.62
C ASN A 525 2.10 -12.75 20.70
N GLY A 526 3.01 -11.99 21.28
CA GLY A 526 3.89 -12.41 22.37
C GLY A 526 5.17 -13.17 21.96
N ALA A 527 5.30 -13.60 20.71
CA ALA A 527 6.50 -14.23 20.20
C ALA A 527 7.41 -13.22 19.48
N VAL A 528 8.72 -13.39 19.63
CA VAL A 528 9.72 -12.56 18.98
C VAL A 528 9.76 -12.93 17.50
N ALA A 529 9.35 -12.01 16.63
CA ALA A 529 9.36 -12.17 15.17
C ALA A 529 10.66 -11.64 14.53
N VAL A 530 11.21 -10.54 15.07
CA VAL A 530 12.50 -9.97 14.62
C VAL A 530 13.32 -9.62 15.83
N GLU A 531 14.61 -9.94 15.80
CA GLU A 531 15.59 -9.53 16.79
C GLU A 531 16.92 -9.18 16.12
N ALA A 532 17.44 -8.00 16.45
CA ALA A 532 18.69 -7.47 15.88
C ALA A 532 18.76 -7.59 14.34
N GLY A 533 17.65 -7.27 13.67
CA GLY A 533 17.53 -7.32 12.21
C GLY A 533 17.36 -8.72 11.60
N SER A 534 17.22 -9.76 12.44
CA SER A 534 17.04 -11.14 11.98
C SER A 534 15.63 -11.64 12.27
N VAL A 535 14.96 -12.20 11.25
CA VAL A 535 13.63 -12.81 11.39
C VAL A 535 13.74 -14.20 12.01
N THR A 536 12.91 -14.49 13.01
CA THR A 536 12.94 -15.77 13.76
C THR A 536 12.23 -16.92 13.04
N GLY A 537 11.27 -16.61 12.17
CA GLY A 537 10.51 -17.58 11.38
C GLY A 537 9.29 -18.19 12.07
N GLU A 538 8.88 -17.69 13.24
CA GLU A 538 7.70 -18.21 13.94
C GLU A 538 6.38 -17.75 13.30
N ALA A 539 5.41 -18.67 13.15
CA ALA A 539 4.09 -18.42 12.56
C ALA A 539 3.07 -18.12 13.67
N THR A 540 3.14 -16.93 14.25
CA THR A 540 2.28 -16.50 15.37
C THR A 540 1.20 -15.49 14.98
N GLY A 541 1.13 -15.13 13.70
CA GLY A 541 0.13 -14.22 13.17
C GLY A 541 -1.30 -14.76 13.26
N LYS A 542 -2.26 -13.87 13.41
CA LYS A 542 -3.70 -14.15 13.41
C LYS A 542 -4.30 -13.64 12.10
N VAL A 543 -5.27 -14.35 11.53
CA VAL A 543 -5.77 -14.08 10.18
C VAL A 543 -7.21 -13.59 10.15
N ARG A 544 -7.96 -13.72 11.25
CA ARG A 544 -9.39 -13.42 11.28
C ARG A 544 -9.70 -12.13 12.03
N ARG A 545 -10.92 -11.63 11.84
CA ARG A 545 -11.46 -10.51 12.61
C ARG A 545 -11.30 -10.78 14.11
N TRP A 546 -10.74 -9.82 14.82
CA TRP A 546 -10.54 -9.91 16.25
C TRP A 546 -11.68 -9.17 16.96
N GLU A 547 -12.26 -9.81 17.96
CA GLU A 547 -13.24 -9.18 18.83
C GLU A 547 -12.60 -8.02 19.61
N LEU A 548 -13.33 -6.90 19.71
CA LEU A 548 -12.92 -5.72 20.46
C LEU A 548 -12.92 -5.96 21.96
#